data_4766fc37a059003a45696d7084dfbb5f
#
_entry.id   4766fc37a059003a45696d7084dfbb5f
#
_cell.length_a   1.000
_cell.length_b   1.000
_cell.length_c   1.000
_cell.angle_alpha   90.00
_cell.angle_beta   90.00
_cell.angle_gamma   90.00
#
_symmetry.space_group_name_H-M   'P 1'
#
loop_
_entity.id
_entity.type
_entity.pdbx_description
1 polymer ?
#
loop_
_entity_poly.entity_id
_entity_poly.type
_entity_poly.pdbx_seq_one_letter_code
_entity_poly.pdbx_strand_id
1 'polypeptide(L)'
;KNLDMTTFAFFNNGGGVQGGPGDAEGYYNYMQGNWLDGKRFTFGGSGRDFSEEETNFMFTGDPATQDCWTEVNSDCLGTAISPGDRRFAMSTGPFTINPGDQQEIVFGLVFGKGADNWDSVNALRTADALAQAAFDVNFALPQSPARPIVNVVPGDGNVAIEWTNAPNSNNYLESYSEYDPFAPLDDPDYNFEGYKVIQYKEASDQVGAVIATYDVANGITKVIDGFPGQPTAVTANGTDIGVRHAHLIGGLTNTKTYYYGVQAYAYNEGSSPKVFNGPVERFQVIPRRSENIVSPLAIEAALNSAVPDFVAEADAVGQGVVTADVKSPGSILEGAIYTTTMYEMEVTGKKGALASNGDGPSFDDYPIGTSAADF
;
A
#
# COMPACT_ATOMS: atom_id res chain seq x y z
N LYS A 1 -23.07 -2.03 19.21
CA LYS A 1 -22.49 -1.08 20.18
C LYS A 1 -21.12 -1.61 20.56
N ASN A 2 -20.09 -0.83 20.33
CA ASN A 2 -18.76 -1.17 20.80
C ASN A 2 -18.78 -1.20 22.32
N LEU A 3 -18.18 -2.24 22.88
CA LEU A 3 -17.96 -2.34 24.31
C LEU A 3 -16.54 -1.90 24.60
N ASP A 4 -16.40 -0.80 25.33
CA ASP A 4 -15.11 -0.33 25.77
C ASP A 4 -14.51 -1.27 26.83
N MET A 5 -13.22 -1.14 27.10
CA MET A 5 -12.59 -1.82 28.22
C MET A 5 -13.24 -1.33 29.54
N THR A 6 -13.69 -2.26 30.37
CA THR A 6 -14.38 -1.96 31.62
C THR A 6 -13.54 -2.19 32.85
N THR A 7 -12.46 -2.96 32.71
CA THR A 7 -11.53 -3.24 33.81
C THR A 7 -10.12 -3.50 33.29
N PHE A 8 -9.14 -2.97 33.99
CA PHE A 8 -7.74 -3.34 33.84
C PHE A 8 -7.14 -3.70 35.19
N ALA A 9 -6.75 -4.95 35.34
CA ALA A 9 -6.12 -5.50 36.52
C ALA A 9 -4.64 -5.78 36.25
N PHE A 10 -3.79 -5.31 37.16
CA PHE A 10 -2.36 -5.60 37.16
C PHE A 10 -2.03 -6.47 38.38
N PHE A 11 -1.25 -7.52 38.20
CA PHE A 11 -0.90 -8.44 39.27
C PHE A 11 0.48 -9.06 39.11
N ASN A 12 1.04 -9.56 40.22
CA ASN A 12 2.33 -10.25 40.22
C ASN A 12 2.16 -11.73 39.88
N ASN A 13 3.16 -12.31 39.23
CA ASN A 13 3.27 -13.76 39.11
C ASN A 13 3.68 -14.37 40.46
N GLY A 14 2.72 -14.65 41.31
CA GLY A 14 2.97 -15.18 42.66
C GLY A 14 1.67 -15.61 43.34
N GLY A 15 1.76 -16.06 44.55
CA GLY A 15 0.63 -16.41 45.38
C GLY A 15 0.08 -15.21 46.16
N GLY A 16 -0.96 -15.48 46.95
CA GLY A 16 -1.66 -14.47 47.75
C GLY A 16 -2.74 -13.71 46.99
N VAL A 17 -3.43 -12.84 47.69
CA VAL A 17 -4.64 -12.14 47.17
C VAL A 17 -4.40 -11.23 45.97
N GLN A 18 -3.15 -10.80 45.77
CA GLN A 18 -2.71 -9.96 44.63
C GLN A 18 -1.88 -10.74 43.60
N GLY A 19 -1.92 -12.07 43.66
CA GLY A 19 -1.19 -12.96 42.75
C GLY A 19 -1.99 -13.39 41.52
N GLY A 20 -1.42 -14.33 40.76
CA GLY A 20 -2.09 -14.90 39.60
C GLY A 20 -3.35 -15.70 39.97
N PRO A 21 -4.48 -15.52 39.26
CA PRO A 21 -5.69 -16.30 39.51
C PRO A 21 -5.45 -17.77 39.17
N GLY A 22 -5.92 -18.68 40.03
CA GLY A 22 -5.76 -20.13 39.88
C GLY A 22 -7.03 -20.85 39.42
N ASP A 23 -8.16 -20.19 39.45
CA ASP A 23 -9.47 -20.76 39.14
C ASP A 23 -10.40 -19.73 38.48
N ALA A 24 -11.57 -20.19 38.10
CA ALA A 24 -12.57 -19.35 37.38
C ALA A 24 -13.09 -18.19 38.26
N GLU A 25 -13.20 -18.37 39.55
CA GLU A 25 -13.65 -17.33 40.47
C GLU A 25 -12.60 -16.22 40.56
N GLY A 26 -11.34 -16.53 40.64
CA GLY A 26 -10.24 -15.58 40.68
C GLY A 26 -10.14 -14.78 39.38
N TYR A 27 -10.27 -15.42 38.21
CA TYR A 27 -10.34 -14.71 36.94
C TYR A 27 -11.56 -13.77 36.88
N TYR A 28 -12.72 -14.23 37.31
CA TYR A 28 -13.95 -13.44 37.29
C TYR A 28 -13.87 -12.25 38.26
N ASN A 29 -13.24 -12.40 39.40
CA ASN A 29 -12.97 -11.30 40.31
C ASN A 29 -12.12 -10.23 39.66
N TYR A 30 -11.00 -10.58 39.00
CA TYR A 30 -10.18 -9.61 38.25
C TYR A 30 -10.93 -8.91 37.12
N MET A 31 -11.79 -9.64 36.40
CA MET A 31 -12.61 -9.06 35.35
C MET A 31 -13.66 -8.07 35.88
N GLN A 32 -13.98 -8.11 37.17
CA GLN A 32 -14.91 -7.19 37.82
C GLN A 32 -14.21 -6.05 38.62
N GLY A 33 -12.89 -5.97 38.60
CA GLY A 33 -12.15 -4.98 39.39
C GLY A 33 -12.02 -5.33 40.86
N ASN A 34 -12.01 -6.63 41.17
CA ASN A 34 -11.79 -7.15 42.51
C ASN A 34 -10.50 -7.98 42.60
N TRP A 35 -9.88 -7.97 43.75
CA TRP A 35 -8.80 -8.90 44.12
C TRP A 35 -9.33 -10.33 44.29
N LEU A 36 -8.43 -11.31 44.38
CA LEU A 36 -8.82 -12.73 44.51
C LEU A 36 -9.70 -13.03 45.75
N ASP A 37 -9.67 -12.19 46.77
CA ASP A 37 -10.52 -12.30 47.96
C ASP A 37 -11.85 -11.49 47.85
N GLY A 38 -12.16 -11.00 46.67
CA GLY A 38 -13.39 -10.22 46.42
C GLY A 38 -13.36 -8.75 46.84
N LYS A 39 -12.27 -8.25 47.45
CA LYS A 39 -12.15 -6.81 47.73
C LYS A 39 -11.91 -6.01 46.48
N ARG A 40 -12.53 -4.81 46.39
CA ARG A 40 -12.36 -3.89 45.28
C ARG A 40 -10.91 -3.42 45.11
N PHE A 41 -10.51 -3.13 43.87
CA PHE A 41 -9.30 -2.35 43.65
C PHE A 41 -9.49 -0.94 44.18
N THR A 42 -8.43 -0.40 44.78
CA THR A 42 -8.39 0.97 45.26
C THR A 42 -7.26 1.76 44.62
N PHE A 43 -7.47 3.07 44.42
CA PHE A 43 -6.50 3.95 43.82
C PHE A 43 -5.21 4.05 44.66
N GLY A 44 -4.06 3.98 43.98
CA GLY A 44 -2.75 4.18 44.54
C GLY A 44 -2.07 2.92 45.08
N GLY A 45 -0.76 3.02 45.32
CA GLY A 45 0.07 1.93 45.81
C GLY A 45 0.04 0.69 44.92
N SER A 46 -0.18 -0.45 45.53
CA SER A 46 -0.36 -1.75 44.83
C SER A 46 -1.80 -1.96 44.32
N GLY A 47 -2.67 -0.96 44.40
CA GLY A 47 -4.09 -1.10 44.07
C GLY A 47 -4.94 -1.70 45.21
N ARG A 48 -4.38 -1.75 46.43
CA ARG A 48 -5.05 -2.33 47.60
C ARG A 48 -4.65 -1.59 48.87
N ASP A 49 -5.64 -1.24 49.67
CA ASP A 49 -5.47 -0.67 51.03
C ASP A 49 -4.64 0.63 51.08
N PHE A 50 -4.42 1.33 49.96
CA PHE A 50 -3.71 2.59 49.90
C PHE A 50 -4.65 3.77 50.08
N SER A 51 -5.84 3.74 49.51
CA SER A 51 -6.90 4.74 49.66
C SER A 51 -8.27 4.05 49.77
N GLU A 52 -9.29 4.84 50.08
CA GLU A 52 -10.69 4.41 50.10
C GLU A 52 -11.36 4.57 48.69
N GLU A 53 -10.62 5.12 47.71
CA GLU A 53 -11.13 5.38 46.38
C GLU A 53 -11.13 4.09 45.55
N GLU A 54 -12.33 3.54 45.29
CA GLU A 54 -12.48 2.36 44.44
C GLU A 54 -12.26 2.69 42.98
N THR A 55 -11.65 1.77 42.24
CA THR A 55 -11.41 1.89 40.80
C THR A 55 -11.60 0.55 40.08
N ASN A 56 -11.83 0.62 38.79
CA ASN A 56 -11.78 -0.54 37.88
C ASN A 56 -10.46 -0.60 37.10
N PHE A 57 -9.69 0.49 37.12
CA PHE A 57 -8.47 0.61 36.32
C PHE A 57 -7.28 0.86 37.22
N MET A 58 -6.31 -0.02 37.17
CA MET A 58 -5.05 0.13 37.87
C MET A 58 -4.05 0.91 37.03
N PHE A 59 -3.17 1.68 37.69
CA PHE A 59 -2.09 2.44 37.04
C PHE A 59 -2.59 3.40 35.95
N THR A 60 -3.51 4.27 36.32
CA THR A 60 -4.12 5.27 35.44
C THR A 60 -3.21 6.44 35.06
N GLY A 61 -2.05 6.57 35.73
CA GLY A 61 -1.07 7.61 35.40
C GLY A 61 -0.37 7.37 34.05
N ASP A 62 0.16 8.44 33.48
CA ASP A 62 0.93 8.38 32.24
C ASP A 62 2.38 7.94 32.53
N PRO A 63 2.81 6.77 32.07
CA PRO A 63 4.18 6.30 32.30
C PRO A 63 5.23 7.16 31.56
N ALA A 64 4.89 7.81 30.45
CA ALA A 64 5.83 8.66 29.71
C ALA A 64 6.16 9.95 30.45
N THR A 65 5.21 10.52 31.20
CA THR A 65 5.38 11.69 32.05
C THR A 65 5.66 11.33 33.51
N GLN A 66 5.58 10.04 33.86
CA GLN A 66 5.75 9.52 35.22
C GLN A 66 4.75 10.09 36.21
N ASP A 67 3.54 10.32 35.76
CA ASP A 67 2.44 10.87 36.55
C ASP A 67 2.06 9.95 37.74
N CYS A 68 1.24 10.49 38.60
CA CYS A 68 0.71 9.74 39.74
C CYS A 68 -0.01 8.47 39.32
N TRP A 69 0.30 7.46 40.03
CA TRP A 69 -0.09 6.06 39.93
C TRP A 69 0.36 5.38 38.64
N THR A 70 1.67 5.33 38.52
CA THR A 70 2.41 4.48 37.57
C THR A 70 3.32 3.51 38.34
N GLU A 71 3.96 2.54 37.68
CA GLU A 71 4.95 1.67 38.35
C GLU A 71 6.18 2.43 38.90
N VAL A 72 6.51 3.57 38.32
CA VAL A 72 7.64 4.40 38.78
C VAL A 72 7.23 5.50 39.79
N ASN A 73 5.94 5.69 39.97
CA ASN A 73 5.36 6.65 40.91
C ASN A 73 4.04 6.13 41.47
N SER A 74 4.12 5.06 42.24
CA SER A 74 2.94 4.31 42.72
C SER A 74 2.14 5.02 43.81
N ASP A 75 2.80 5.85 44.61
CA ASP A 75 2.23 6.60 45.76
C ASP A 75 2.02 8.07 45.47
N CYS A 76 2.21 8.55 44.23
CA CYS A 76 2.18 9.93 43.84
C CYS A 76 3.29 10.80 44.47
N LEU A 77 4.26 10.20 45.13
CA LEU A 77 5.40 10.86 45.75
C LEU A 77 6.74 10.43 45.15
N GLY A 78 6.69 9.61 44.10
CA GLY A 78 7.86 9.12 43.36
C GLY A 78 8.38 7.73 43.82
N THR A 79 7.60 6.99 44.59
CA THR A 79 8.00 5.63 44.98
C THR A 79 7.74 4.64 43.86
N ALA A 80 8.79 4.04 43.33
CA ALA A 80 8.69 2.98 42.30
C ALA A 80 8.35 1.62 42.91
N ILE A 81 7.58 0.83 42.19
CA ILE A 81 7.35 -0.58 42.50
C ILE A 81 8.61 -1.37 42.13
N SER A 82 9.02 -2.29 42.99
CA SER A 82 10.17 -3.15 42.69
C SER A 82 9.95 -3.98 41.40
N PRO A 83 10.95 -4.11 40.53
CA PRO A 83 10.86 -4.93 39.33
C PRO A 83 10.44 -6.38 39.64
N GLY A 84 9.67 -6.99 38.74
CA GLY A 84 9.22 -8.37 38.92
C GLY A 84 8.49 -8.89 37.69
N ASP A 85 8.07 -10.16 37.71
CA ASP A 85 7.21 -10.74 36.68
C ASP A 85 5.81 -10.16 36.83
N ARG A 86 5.40 -9.38 35.81
CA ARG A 86 4.14 -8.64 35.75
C ARG A 86 3.17 -9.31 34.80
N ARG A 87 1.92 -9.33 35.22
CA ARG A 87 0.80 -9.83 34.44
C ARG A 87 -0.36 -8.88 34.53
N PHE A 88 -1.25 -8.98 33.56
CA PHE A 88 -2.46 -8.17 33.55
C PHE A 88 -3.65 -8.96 33.02
N ALA A 89 -4.84 -8.47 33.34
CA ALA A 89 -6.09 -8.89 32.74
C ALA A 89 -6.86 -7.65 32.30
N MET A 90 -7.40 -7.71 31.10
CA MET A 90 -8.32 -6.70 30.57
C MET A 90 -9.68 -7.35 30.39
N SER A 91 -10.75 -6.62 30.65
CA SER A 91 -12.10 -7.11 30.42
C SER A 91 -12.98 -6.06 29.76
N THR A 92 -13.99 -6.56 29.06
CA THR A 92 -15.10 -5.80 28.52
C THR A 92 -16.42 -6.44 29.00
N GLY A 93 -17.44 -5.65 29.21
CA GLY A 93 -18.72 -6.13 29.73
C GLY A 93 -19.05 -5.54 31.10
N PRO A 94 -19.94 -6.16 31.91
CA PRO A 94 -20.65 -7.42 31.64
C PRO A 94 -21.68 -7.35 30.55
N PHE A 95 -21.92 -8.47 29.88
CA PHE A 95 -23.01 -8.61 28.89
C PHE A 95 -23.75 -9.93 29.09
N THR A 96 -25.01 -9.97 28.65
CA THR A 96 -25.84 -11.17 28.74
C THR A 96 -25.91 -11.84 27.37
N ILE A 97 -25.66 -13.15 27.32
CA ILE A 97 -25.84 -13.98 26.13
C ILE A 97 -27.04 -14.89 26.38
N ASN A 98 -28.09 -14.79 25.54
CA ASN A 98 -29.19 -15.73 25.57
C ASN A 98 -28.88 -16.95 24.67
N PRO A 99 -29.62 -18.07 24.85
CA PRO A 99 -29.45 -19.21 23.97
C PRO A 99 -29.68 -18.83 22.49
N GLY A 100 -28.66 -19.05 21.65
CA GLY A 100 -28.69 -18.69 20.23
C GLY A 100 -28.03 -17.34 19.89
N ASP A 101 -27.74 -16.49 20.88
CA ASP A 101 -27.01 -15.25 20.66
C ASP A 101 -25.53 -15.53 20.38
N GLN A 102 -24.91 -14.63 19.61
CA GLN A 102 -23.48 -14.61 19.33
C GLN A 102 -22.90 -13.26 19.76
N GLN A 103 -21.71 -13.28 20.34
CA GLN A 103 -20.95 -12.09 20.68
C GLN A 103 -19.57 -12.20 20.04
N GLU A 104 -19.20 -11.16 19.32
CA GLU A 104 -17.86 -11.03 18.74
C GLU A 104 -17.04 -10.02 19.55
N ILE A 105 -15.80 -10.39 19.86
CA ILE A 105 -14.86 -9.51 20.53
C ILE A 105 -13.63 -9.41 19.63
N VAL A 106 -13.28 -8.19 19.27
CA VAL A 106 -12.06 -7.89 18.51
C VAL A 106 -11.04 -7.30 19.46
N PHE A 107 -9.83 -7.83 19.46
CA PHE A 107 -8.70 -7.27 20.19
C PHE A 107 -7.51 -7.12 19.26
N GLY A 108 -6.74 -6.05 19.44
CA GLY A 108 -5.51 -5.77 18.69
C GLY A 108 -4.27 -6.07 19.53
N LEU A 109 -3.20 -6.51 18.87
CA LEU A 109 -1.86 -6.54 19.43
C LEU A 109 -1.01 -5.56 18.63
N VAL A 110 -0.68 -4.44 19.24
CA VAL A 110 0.11 -3.37 18.62
C VAL A 110 1.51 -3.30 19.21
N PHE A 111 2.46 -2.82 18.43
CA PHE A 111 3.85 -2.68 18.83
C PHE A 111 4.35 -1.29 18.48
N GLY A 112 5.01 -0.64 19.45
CA GLY A 112 5.66 0.65 19.27
C GLY A 112 7.11 0.59 19.79
N LYS A 113 8.06 1.09 19.00
CA LYS A 113 9.47 1.20 19.39
C LYS A 113 9.96 2.62 19.15
N GLY A 114 10.38 3.28 20.20
CA GLY A 114 11.03 4.58 20.18
C GLY A 114 12.54 4.50 20.44
N ALA A 115 13.15 5.65 20.67
CA ALA A 115 14.57 5.78 20.99
C ALA A 115 14.92 5.18 22.37
N ASP A 116 13.97 5.26 23.30
CA ASP A 116 14.07 4.68 24.65
C ASP A 116 12.71 4.11 25.09
N ASN A 117 12.61 3.65 26.35
CA ASN A 117 11.38 3.07 26.89
C ASN A 117 10.22 4.06 26.95
N TRP A 118 10.47 5.35 27.24
CA TRP A 118 9.42 6.37 27.32
C TRP A 118 8.93 6.78 25.95
N ASP A 119 9.84 6.95 25.01
CA ASP A 119 9.51 7.23 23.61
C ASP A 119 8.78 6.04 22.96
N SER A 120 9.10 4.80 23.40
CA SER A 120 8.36 3.60 22.97
C SER A 120 6.90 3.61 23.42
N VAL A 121 6.57 4.22 24.58
CA VAL A 121 5.17 4.41 25.00
C VAL A 121 4.44 5.35 24.04
N ASN A 122 5.09 6.44 23.62
CA ASN A 122 4.51 7.38 22.66
C ASN A 122 4.30 6.74 21.28
N ALA A 123 5.29 5.96 20.80
CA ALA A 123 5.17 5.19 19.57
C ALA A 123 4.04 4.15 19.65
N LEU A 124 3.88 3.49 20.80
CA LEU A 124 2.78 2.55 21.04
C LEU A 124 1.41 3.23 21.00
N ARG A 125 1.27 4.42 21.58
CA ARG A 125 0.01 5.20 21.53
C ARG A 125 -0.37 5.57 20.10
N THR A 126 0.61 5.94 19.29
CA THR A 126 0.37 6.22 17.88
C THR A 126 -0.12 4.97 17.15
N ALA A 127 0.52 3.82 17.40
CA ALA A 127 0.11 2.55 16.79
C ALA A 127 -1.30 2.11 17.28
N ASP A 128 -1.62 2.34 18.54
CA ASP A 128 -2.94 2.04 19.14
C ASP A 128 -4.04 2.93 18.52
N ALA A 129 -3.78 4.23 18.38
CA ALA A 129 -4.71 5.15 17.74
C ALA A 129 -5.00 4.78 16.28
N LEU A 130 -3.98 4.32 15.53
CA LEU A 130 -4.16 3.82 14.17
C LEU A 130 -4.96 2.51 14.14
N ALA A 131 -4.71 1.61 15.08
CA ALA A 131 -5.47 0.36 15.18
C ALA A 131 -6.95 0.62 15.52
N GLN A 132 -7.22 1.56 16.43
CA GLN A 132 -8.59 1.97 16.77
C GLN A 132 -9.28 2.62 15.58
N ALA A 133 -8.61 3.52 14.87
CA ALA A 133 -9.16 4.16 13.68
C ALA A 133 -9.46 3.14 12.57
N ALA A 134 -8.61 2.12 12.38
CA ALA A 134 -8.86 1.01 11.45
C ALA A 134 -10.13 0.22 11.85
N PHE A 135 -10.30 -0.03 13.14
CA PHE A 135 -11.50 -0.70 13.66
C PHE A 135 -12.77 0.14 13.42
N ASP A 136 -12.70 1.46 13.66
CA ASP A 136 -13.83 2.37 13.53
C ASP A 136 -14.36 2.47 12.09
N VAL A 137 -13.50 2.28 11.09
CA VAL A 137 -13.87 2.15 9.67
C VAL A 137 -14.13 0.70 9.24
N ASN A 138 -14.28 -0.21 10.20
CA ASN A 138 -14.52 -1.64 9.96
C ASN A 138 -13.44 -2.28 9.06
N PHE A 139 -12.16 -1.88 9.25
CA PHE A 139 -11.01 -2.32 8.48
C PHE A 139 -11.13 -2.06 6.96
N ALA A 140 -11.95 -1.09 6.56
CA ALA A 140 -12.02 -0.61 5.19
C ALA A 140 -10.77 0.23 4.86
N LEU A 141 -9.64 -0.45 4.68
CA LEU A 141 -8.36 0.16 4.35
C LEU A 141 -8.20 0.29 2.82
N PRO A 142 -7.46 1.30 2.34
CA PRO A 142 -7.21 1.47 0.93
C PRO A 142 -6.54 0.21 0.34
N GLN A 143 -6.94 -0.16 -0.85
CA GLN A 143 -6.29 -1.22 -1.60
C GLN A 143 -5.19 -0.61 -2.45
N SER A 144 -4.02 -1.23 -2.48
CA SER A 144 -2.92 -0.75 -3.31
C SER A 144 -3.24 -0.81 -4.81
N PRO A 145 -2.54 -0.03 -5.66
CA PRO A 145 -2.67 -0.16 -7.11
C PRO A 145 -2.47 -1.60 -7.56
N ALA A 146 -3.31 -2.03 -8.50
CA ALA A 146 -3.26 -3.39 -9.02
C ALA A 146 -1.92 -3.69 -9.68
N ARG A 147 -1.56 -4.97 -9.69
CA ARG A 147 -0.39 -5.48 -10.36
C ARG A 147 -0.50 -5.24 -11.87
N PRO A 148 0.50 -4.63 -12.54
CA PRO A 148 0.51 -4.50 -13.98
C PRO A 148 0.67 -5.85 -14.68
N ILE A 149 0.19 -5.94 -15.91
CA ILE A 149 0.45 -7.08 -16.81
C ILE A 149 1.72 -6.75 -17.57
N VAL A 150 2.70 -7.65 -17.54
CA VAL A 150 4.02 -7.40 -18.15
C VAL A 150 4.26 -8.35 -19.31
N ASN A 151 4.69 -7.79 -20.44
CA ASN A 151 5.22 -8.50 -21.59
C ASN A 151 6.74 -8.30 -21.64
N VAL A 152 7.48 -9.38 -21.92
CA VAL A 152 8.95 -9.35 -21.88
C VAL A 152 9.50 -9.90 -23.19
N VAL A 153 10.30 -9.10 -23.86
CA VAL A 153 10.93 -9.46 -25.13
C VAL A 153 12.44 -9.54 -24.95
N PRO A 154 13.04 -10.74 -24.92
CA PRO A 154 14.48 -10.89 -24.83
C PRO A 154 15.14 -10.61 -26.19
N GLY A 155 16.19 -9.76 -26.20
CA GLY A 155 17.01 -9.41 -27.37
C GLY A 155 18.47 -9.81 -27.22
N ASP A 156 19.30 -9.45 -28.19
CA ASP A 156 20.75 -9.68 -28.18
C ASP A 156 21.42 -8.65 -27.22
N GLY A 157 21.80 -9.14 -26.04
CA GLY A 157 22.39 -8.30 -24.99
C GLY A 157 21.43 -7.29 -24.35
N ASN A 158 20.13 -7.45 -24.57
CA ASN A 158 19.11 -6.55 -24.03
C ASN A 158 17.80 -7.27 -23.73
N VAL A 159 16.90 -6.57 -23.05
CA VAL A 159 15.51 -6.99 -22.78
C VAL A 159 14.61 -5.78 -22.88
N ALA A 160 13.58 -5.84 -23.69
CA ALA A 160 12.48 -4.90 -23.68
C ALA A 160 11.37 -5.40 -22.74
N ILE A 161 10.89 -4.52 -21.88
CA ILE A 161 9.81 -4.77 -20.93
C ILE A 161 8.70 -3.80 -21.27
N GLU A 162 7.49 -4.30 -21.45
CA GLU A 162 6.28 -3.52 -21.65
C GLU A 162 5.26 -3.88 -20.58
N TRP A 163 4.43 -2.93 -20.18
CA TRP A 163 3.36 -3.22 -19.22
C TRP A 163 2.09 -2.45 -19.54
N THR A 164 1.00 -2.99 -19.06
CA THR A 164 -0.35 -2.42 -19.17
C THR A 164 -1.15 -2.79 -17.94
N ASN A 165 -2.32 -2.18 -17.78
CA ASN A 165 -3.24 -2.52 -16.71
C ASN A 165 -4.42 -3.33 -17.23
N ALA A 166 -4.88 -4.31 -16.44
CA ALA A 166 -6.06 -5.08 -16.78
C ALA A 166 -7.31 -4.16 -16.80
N PRO A 167 -8.23 -4.32 -17.76
CA PRO A 167 -9.42 -3.47 -17.88
C PRO A 167 -10.34 -3.48 -16.64
N ASN A 168 -10.27 -4.53 -15.83
CA ASN A 168 -11.05 -4.68 -14.59
C ASN A 168 -10.24 -4.41 -13.32
N SER A 169 -9.03 -3.86 -13.45
CA SER A 169 -8.21 -3.50 -12.30
C SER A 169 -8.59 -2.12 -11.75
N ASN A 170 -8.26 -1.86 -10.48
CA ASN A 170 -8.44 -0.54 -9.88
C ASN A 170 -7.47 0.52 -10.42
N ASN A 171 -6.51 0.12 -11.30
CA ASN A 171 -5.57 1.02 -11.94
C ASN A 171 -5.68 1.02 -13.48
N TYR A 172 -6.85 0.66 -14.02
CA TYR A 172 -7.07 0.72 -15.47
C TYR A 172 -6.93 2.15 -15.98
N LEU A 173 -6.12 2.35 -17.03
CA LEU A 173 -5.77 3.68 -17.58
C LEU A 173 -5.18 4.64 -16.54
N GLU A 174 -4.41 4.14 -15.58
CA GLU A 174 -3.80 4.92 -14.49
C GLU A 174 -4.82 5.71 -13.64
N SER A 175 -6.05 5.22 -13.57
CA SER A 175 -7.15 5.89 -12.87
C SER A 175 -7.26 5.51 -11.39
N TYR A 176 -6.22 4.90 -10.81
CA TYR A 176 -6.24 4.53 -9.41
C TYR A 176 -6.41 5.77 -8.52
N SER A 177 -7.42 5.70 -7.67
CA SER A 177 -7.70 6.63 -6.59
C SER A 177 -8.40 5.86 -5.47
N GLU A 178 -7.84 5.89 -4.26
CA GLU A 178 -8.37 5.15 -3.11
C GLU A 178 -8.35 6.02 -1.87
N TYR A 179 -9.49 6.08 -1.21
CA TYR A 179 -9.67 6.84 0.02
C TYR A 179 -8.87 6.26 1.17
N ASP A 180 -8.05 7.09 1.82
CA ASP A 180 -7.35 6.76 3.06
C ASP A 180 -8.08 7.39 4.25
N PRO A 181 -8.73 6.62 5.13
CA PRO A 181 -9.44 7.15 6.28
C PRO A 181 -8.55 7.83 7.31
N PHE A 182 -7.23 7.70 7.20
CA PHE A 182 -6.24 8.27 8.10
C PHE A 182 -5.56 9.53 7.55
N ALA A 183 -5.79 9.81 6.27
CA ALA A 183 -5.28 11.03 5.64
C ALA A 183 -6.06 12.28 6.07
N PRO A 184 -5.51 13.48 5.89
CA PRO A 184 -6.25 14.73 6.09
C PRO A 184 -7.48 14.82 5.19
N LEU A 185 -8.59 15.36 5.72
CA LEU A 185 -9.88 15.42 5.02
C LEU A 185 -9.87 16.30 3.75
N ASP A 186 -8.90 17.17 3.59
CA ASP A 186 -8.73 18.04 2.42
C ASP A 186 -7.94 17.37 1.28
N ASP A 187 -7.23 16.28 1.57
CA ASP A 187 -6.53 15.44 0.59
C ASP A 187 -6.52 13.97 1.05
N PRO A 188 -7.67 13.29 1.03
CA PRO A 188 -7.79 11.96 1.64
C PRO A 188 -7.36 10.81 0.73
N ASP A 189 -7.15 11.04 -0.56
CA ASP A 189 -7.02 9.96 -1.52
C ASP A 189 -5.56 9.69 -1.92
N TYR A 190 -5.17 8.42 -1.91
CA TYR A 190 -4.01 8.00 -2.69
C TYR A 190 -4.35 8.04 -4.16
N ASN A 191 -3.56 8.75 -4.94
CA ASN A 191 -3.68 8.79 -6.38
C ASN A 191 -2.52 8.06 -7.07
N PHE A 192 -2.78 7.50 -8.25
CA PHE A 192 -1.72 6.89 -9.05
C PHE A 192 -0.58 7.88 -9.29
N GLU A 193 0.65 7.43 -9.04
CA GLU A 193 1.83 8.28 -9.23
C GLU A 193 2.77 7.73 -10.29
N GLY A 194 2.89 6.40 -10.44
CA GLY A 194 3.77 5.89 -11.47
C GLY A 194 4.10 4.40 -11.38
N TYR A 195 5.14 4.05 -12.15
CA TYR A 195 5.70 2.69 -12.20
C TYR A 195 7.17 2.68 -11.83
N LYS A 196 7.57 1.62 -11.13
CA LYS A 196 8.96 1.28 -10.80
C LYS A 196 9.37 0.04 -11.57
N VAL A 197 10.51 0.07 -12.24
CA VAL A 197 11.17 -1.11 -12.78
C VAL A 197 12.24 -1.53 -11.79
N ILE A 198 12.21 -2.78 -11.36
CA ILE A 198 13.01 -3.29 -10.26
C ILE A 198 13.87 -4.45 -10.75
N GLN A 199 15.13 -4.45 -10.40
CA GLN A 199 16.06 -5.56 -10.67
C GLN A 199 16.34 -6.32 -9.37
N TYR A 200 16.33 -7.65 -9.47
CA TYR A 200 16.67 -8.57 -8.39
C TYR A 200 17.95 -9.33 -8.76
N LYS A 201 18.73 -9.71 -7.77
CA LYS A 201 19.94 -10.54 -7.99
C LYS A 201 19.56 -12.00 -8.23
N GLU A 202 18.57 -12.48 -7.47
CA GLU A 202 18.09 -13.86 -7.50
C GLU A 202 16.54 -13.90 -7.43
N ALA A 203 15.95 -15.03 -7.79
CA ALA A 203 14.50 -15.23 -7.74
C ALA A 203 13.91 -15.11 -6.32
N SER A 204 14.70 -15.50 -5.31
CA SER A 204 14.29 -15.51 -3.90
C SER A 204 14.38 -14.16 -3.20
N ASP A 205 15.05 -13.17 -3.80
CA ASP A 205 15.24 -11.86 -3.18
C ASP A 205 13.90 -11.19 -2.89
N GLN A 206 13.72 -10.71 -1.68
CA GLN A 206 12.53 -9.96 -1.30
C GLN A 206 12.63 -8.48 -1.67
N VAL A 207 13.85 -7.95 -1.73
CA VAL A 207 14.13 -6.55 -2.03
C VAL A 207 15.01 -6.47 -3.26
N GLY A 208 14.57 -5.71 -4.26
CA GLY A 208 15.32 -5.42 -5.47
C GLY A 208 15.77 -3.96 -5.53
N ALA A 209 16.63 -3.66 -6.48
CA ALA A 209 17.04 -2.30 -6.79
C ALA A 209 16.10 -1.67 -7.83
N VAL A 210 15.55 -0.51 -7.55
CA VAL A 210 14.80 0.27 -8.55
C VAL A 210 15.80 0.80 -9.58
N ILE A 211 15.63 0.42 -10.83
CA ILE A 211 16.51 0.80 -11.95
C ILE A 211 15.89 1.88 -12.84
N ALA A 212 14.57 2.03 -12.81
CA ALA A 212 13.86 3.13 -13.46
C ALA A 212 12.56 3.43 -12.71
N THR A 213 12.13 4.70 -12.76
CA THR A 213 10.83 5.16 -12.27
C THR A 213 10.22 6.05 -13.34
N TYR A 214 8.94 5.85 -13.62
CA TYR A 214 8.16 6.61 -14.58
C TYR A 214 6.93 7.14 -13.86
N ASP A 215 6.96 8.42 -13.53
CA ASP A 215 5.98 9.10 -12.68
C ASP A 215 5.18 10.13 -13.44
N VAL A 216 4.02 10.45 -12.92
CA VAL A 216 3.14 11.48 -13.43
C VAL A 216 3.89 12.82 -13.38
N ALA A 217 3.76 13.65 -14.42
CA ALA A 217 4.37 14.98 -14.45
C ALA A 217 3.52 15.96 -13.62
N ASN A 218 3.76 15.97 -12.31
CA ASN A 218 2.99 16.76 -11.33
C ASN A 218 3.87 17.55 -10.35
N GLY A 219 5.19 17.52 -10.52
CA GLY A 219 6.17 18.20 -9.67
C GLY A 219 6.69 17.34 -8.51
N ILE A 220 6.20 16.10 -8.36
CA ILE A 220 6.63 15.19 -7.30
C ILE A 220 7.74 14.28 -7.84
N THR A 221 8.96 14.52 -7.43
CA THR A 221 10.12 13.73 -7.90
C THR A 221 10.63 12.78 -6.86
N LYS A 222 10.90 13.29 -5.65
CA LYS A 222 11.53 12.53 -4.58
C LYS A 222 10.64 12.54 -3.35
N VAL A 223 10.17 11.37 -2.97
CA VAL A 223 9.40 11.18 -1.74
C VAL A 223 10.30 10.60 -0.66
N ILE A 224 10.35 11.28 0.47
CA ILE A 224 11.02 10.84 1.69
C ILE A 224 9.93 10.50 2.69
N ASP A 225 9.97 9.29 3.19
CA ASP A 225 8.95 8.77 4.08
C ASP A 225 9.56 7.85 5.14
N GLY A 226 8.82 7.62 6.20
CA GLY A 226 9.18 6.70 7.27
C GLY A 226 8.04 6.59 8.27
N PHE A 227 7.85 5.41 8.81
CA PHE A 227 6.89 5.22 9.89
C PHE A 227 7.37 5.93 11.17
N PRO A 228 6.44 6.37 12.02
CA PRO A 228 6.79 6.94 13.32
C PRO A 228 7.78 6.05 14.09
N GLY A 229 8.90 6.61 14.53
CA GLY A 229 9.96 5.87 15.20
C GLY A 229 10.91 5.07 14.29
N GLN A 230 10.77 5.14 12.99
CA GLN A 230 11.69 4.54 12.02
C GLN A 230 12.51 5.61 11.30
N PRO A 231 13.75 5.30 10.84
CA PRO A 231 14.49 6.22 10.00
C PRO A 231 13.75 6.51 8.71
N THR A 232 13.74 7.77 8.31
CA THR A 232 13.20 8.16 7.00
C THR A 232 14.05 7.62 5.87
N ALA A 233 13.41 7.20 4.80
CA ALA A 233 14.06 6.67 3.60
C ALA A 233 13.44 7.28 2.35
N VAL A 234 14.19 7.25 1.24
CA VAL A 234 13.63 7.59 -0.06
C VAL A 234 12.75 6.41 -0.51
N THR A 235 11.46 6.62 -0.58
CA THR A 235 10.46 5.61 -0.93
C THR A 235 10.04 5.67 -2.41
N ALA A 236 10.18 6.83 -3.05
CA ALA A 236 10.08 7.00 -4.48
C ALA A 236 11.09 8.05 -4.94
N ASN A 237 11.62 7.88 -6.15
CA ASN A 237 12.54 8.84 -6.78
C ASN A 237 12.31 8.80 -8.30
N GLY A 238 11.39 9.61 -8.75
CA GLY A 238 10.99 9.76 -10.14
C GLY A 238 11.75 10.87 -10.85
N THR A 239 11.40 11.09 -12.09
CA THR A 239 11.99 12.11 -12.97
C THR A 239 11.01 13.18 -13.41
N ASP A 240 9.73 13.04 -13.03
CA ASP A 240 8.63 13.99 -13.35
C ASP A 240 8.48 14.26 -14.85
N ILE A 241 8.78 13.26 -15.69
CA ILE A 241 8.74 13.39 -17.16
C ILE A 241 7.54 12.70 -17.82
N GLY A 242 6.64 12.17 -17.00
CA GLY A 242 5.43 11.48 -17.42
C GLY A 242 5.56 9.95 -17.38
N VAL A 243 4.39 9.32 -17.33
CA VAL A 243 4.24 7.86 -17.28
C VAL A 243 4.70 7.24 -18.60
N ARG A 244 5.39 6.11 -18.51
CA ARG A 244 5.75 5.26 -19.64
C ARG A 244 5.34 3.83 -19.35
N HIS A 245 5.11 3.08 -20.43
CA HIS A 245 4.67 1.69 -20.39
C HIS A 245 5.70 0.72 -20.97
N ALA A 246 6.92 1.19 -21.19
CA ALA A 246 8.01 0.38 -21.69
C ALA A 246 9.36 0.80 -21.12
N HIS A 247 10.27 -0.15 -20.98
CA HIS A 247 11.65 0.06 -20.56
C HIS A 247 12.59 -0.91 -21.28
N LEU A 248 13.68 -0.39 -21.84
CA LEU A 248 14.74 -1.18 -22.47
C LEU A 248 15.95 -1.29 -21.56
N ILE A 249 16.32 -2.51 -21.25
CA ILE A 249 17.50 -2.82 -20.43
C ILE A 249 18.60 -3.35 -21.35
N GLY A 250 19.68 -2.62 -21.50
CA GLY A 250 20.81 -2.99 -22.32
C GLY A 250 22.04 -3.46 -21.51
N GLY A 251 23.10 -3.85 -22.22
CA GLY A 251 24.35 -4.26 -21.59
C GLY A 251 24.31 -5.62 -20.88
N LEU A 252 23.35 -6.46 -21.23
CA LEU A 252 23.15 -7.77 -20.63
C LEU A 252 23.99 -8.83 -21.32
N THR A 253 24.38 -9.87 -20.58
CA THR A 253 25.06 -11.04 -21.13
C THR A 253 24.05 -12.05 -21.63
N ASN A 254 24.15 -12.46 -22.90
CA ASN A 254 23.33 -13.53 -23.44
C ASN A 254 23.52 -14.83 -22.65
N THR A 255 22.47 -15.64 -22.61
CA THR A 255 22.41 -16.92 -21.89
C THR A 255 22.46 -16.85 -20.36
N LYS A 256 22.64 -15.66 -19.78
CA LYS A 256 22.53 -15.43 -18.33
C LYS A 256 21.09 -15.10 -17.95
N THR A 257 20.63 -15.68 -16.85
CA THR A 257 19.31 -15.38 -16.29
C THR A 257 19.36 -14.07 -15.51
N TYR A 258 18.36 -13.23 -15.73
CA TYR A 258 18.12 -11.99 -15.00
C TYR A 258 16.71 -11.98 -14.43
N TYR A 259 16.51 -11.26 -13.32
CA TYR A 259 15.25 -11.18 -12.60
C TYR A 259 14.84 -9.72 -12.49
N TYR A 260 13.64 -9.42 -12.94
CA TYR A 260 13.08 -8.08 -12.91
C TYR A 260 11.66 -8.09 -12.41
N GLY A 261 11.14 -6.90 -12.14
CA GLY A 261 9.73 -6.72 -11.82
C GLY A 261 9.27 -5.32 -12.17
N VAL A 262 7.98 -5.20 -12.38
CA VAL A 262 7.30 -3.92 -12.57
C VAL A 262 6.27 -3.76 -11.46
N GLN A 263 6.20 -2.56 -10.89
CA GLN A 263 5.34 -2.22 -9.76
C GLN A 263 4.68 -0.88 -10.01
N ALA A 264 3.35 -0.84 -9.94
CA ALA A 264 2.64 0.42 -9.84
C ALA A 264 2.71 0.98 -8.42
N TYR A 265 2.71 2.29 -8.26
CA TYR A 265 2.63 2.93 -6.96
C TYR A 265 1.76 4.19 -7.00
N ALA A 266 1.22 4.51 -5.85
CA ALA A 266 0.41 5.68 -5.61
C ALA A 266 1.05 6.58 -4.56
N TYR A 267 0.60 7.80 -4.47
CA TYR A 267 1.11 8.81 -3.56
C TYR A 267 -0.02 9.61 -2.93
N ASN A 268 0.18 9.96 -1.66
CA ASN A 268 -0.56 10.99 -0.94
C ASN A 268 0.38 11.66 0.07
N GLU A 269 0.51 12.99 0.02
CA GLU A 269 1.40 13.75 0.92
C GLU A 269 1.00 13.63 2.39
N GLY A 270 -0.30 13.58 2.66
CA GLY A 270 -0.87 13.53 4.00
C GLY A 270 -0.95 12.15 4.64
N SER A 271 -0.76 11.10 3.86
CA SER A 271 -0.87 9.73 4.33
C SER A 271 0.41 9.19 4.96
N SER A 272 0.30 8.11 5.69
CA SER A 272 1.43 7.36 6.25
C SER A 272 1.21 5.85 6.04
N PRO A 273 1.97 5.22 5.13
CA PRO A 273 3.08 5.77 4.32
C PRO A 273 2.60 6.73 3.22
N LYS A 274 3.45 7.69 2.81
CA LYS A 274 3.14 8.58 1.68
C LYS A 274 3.07 7.86 0.33
N VAL A 275 3.89 6.84 0.15
CA VAL A 275 3.95 6.01 -1.06
C VAL A 275 3.29 4.67 -0.81
N PHE A 276 2.22 4.39 -1.55
CA PHE A 276 1.50 3.14 -1.47
C PHE A 276 1.84 2.25 -2.68
N ASN A 277 2.67 1.23 -2.42
CA ASN A 277 3.18 0.36 -3.47
C ASN A 277 2.21 -0.80 -3.74
N GLY A 278 1.91 -1.03 -5.00
CA GLY A 278 1.19 -2.21 -5.46
C GLY A 278 2.05 -3.48 -5.42
N PRO A 279 1.47 -4.64 -5.69
CA PRO A 279 2.23 -5.87 -5.86
C PRO A 279 3.16 -5.80 -7.07
N VAL A 280 4.34 -6.40 -6.96
CA VAL A 280 5.30 -6.45 -8.07
C VAL A 280 4.93 -7.60 -9.01
N GLU A 281 4.82 -7.34 -10.31
CA GLU A 281 4.86 -8.39 -11.31
C GLU A 281 6.30 -8.79 -11.59
N ARG A 282 6.69 -9.98 -11.13
CA ARG A 282 8.05 -10.49 -11.22
C ARG A 282 8.19 -11.48 -12.35
N PHE A 283 9.30 -11.41 -13.04
CA PHE A 283 9.64 -12.34 -14.12
C PHE A 283 11.13 -12.61 -14.19
N GLN A 284 11.46 -13.71 -14.82
CA GLN A 284 12.83 -14.03 -15.20
C GLN A 284 12.97 -13.95 -16.71
N VAL A 285 14.14 -13.57 -17.19
CA VAL A 285 14.43 -13.47 -18.61
C VAL A 285 15.87 -13.82 -18.90
N ILE A 286 16.09 -14.41 -20.07
CA ILE A 286 17.41 -14.78 -20.57
C ILE A 286 17.59 -14.08 -21.92
N PRO A 287 18.44 -13.05 -22.00
CA PRO A 287 18.80 -12.42 -23.27
C PRO A 287 19.42 -13.45 -24.22
N ARG A 288 19.02 -13.39 -25.46
CA ARG A 288 19.50 -14.33 -26.47
C ARG A 288 19.53 -13.69 -27.84
N ARG A 289 20.51 -14.04 -28.62
CA ARG A 289 20.53 -13.70 -30.04
C ARG A 289 19.39 -14.45 -30.71
N SER A 290 18.52 -13.72 -31.39
CA SER A 290 17.51 -14.31 -32.26
C SER A 290 17.87 -13.95 -33.71
N GLU A 291 17.74 -14.90 -34.59
CA GLU A 291 18.00 -14.68 -36.02
C GLU A 291 16.96 -13.76 -36.68
N ASN A 292 15.86 -13.46 -35.96
CA ASN A 292 14.73 -12.67 -36.44
C ASN A 292 14.40 -11.44 -35.57
N ILE A 293 15.32 -10.89 -34.78
CA ILE A 293 15.02 -9.73 -33.94
C ILE A 293 15.37 -8.44 -34.66
N VAL A 294 14.41 -7.51 -34.67
CA VAL A 294 14.57 -6.09 -34.94
C VAL A 294 15.73 -5.54 -34.12
N SER A 295 16.63 -4.78 -34.74
CA SER A 295 17.80 -4.28 -34.06
C SER A 295 17.42 -3.40 -32.85
N PRO A 296 18.23 -3.38 -31.76
CA PRO A 296 17.98 -2.49 -30.62
C PRO A 296 17.76 -1.04 -31.01
N LEU A 297 18.45 -0.58 -32.06
CA LEU A 297 18.28 0.74 -32.64
C LEU A 297 16.87 0.97 -33.19
N ALA A 298 16.26 -0.05 -33.79
CA ALA A 298 14.90 0.06 -34.32
C ALA A 298 13.85 0.07 -33.18
N ILE A 299 14.09 -0.70 -32.11
CA ILE A 299 13.23 -0.66 -30.90
C ILE A 299 13.36 0.69 -30.21
N GLU A 300 14.57 1.21 -30.04
CA GLU A 300 14.81 2.52 -29.45
C GLU A 300 14.24 3.65 -30.32
N ALA A 301 14.38 3.54 -31.63
CA ALA A 301 13.77 4.49 -32.57
C ALA A 301 12.23 4.42 -32.53
N ALA A 302 11.64 3.22 -32.42
CA ALA A 302 10.20 3.04 -32.28
C ALA A 302 9.67 3.56 -30.94
N LEU A 303 10.43 3.37 -29.83
CA LEU A 303 10.07 3.90 -28.53
C LEU A 303 10.27 5.43 -28.41
N ASN A 304 11.21 5.99 -29.17
CA ASN A 304 11.58 7.41 -29.12
C ASN A 304 11.00 8.23 -30.28
N SER A 305 10.53 7.60 -31.36
CA SER A 305 9.88 8.30 -32.45
C SER A 305 8.47 8.71 -32.02
N ALA A 306 8.36 9.91 -31.53
CA ALA A 306 7.08 10.47 -31.13
C ALA A 306 6.09 10.66 -32.25
N VAL A 307 6.51 10.55 -33.53
CA VAL A 307 5.64 10.72 -34.71
C VAL A 307 6.20 9.86 -35.83
N PRO A 308 5.53 8.77 -36.27
CA PRO A 308 5.78 8.25 -37.61
C PRO A 308 5.54 9.37 -38.60
N ASP A 309 6.38 9.47 -39.63
CA ASP A 309 6.12 10.36 -40.77
C ASP A 309 4.83 9.90 -41.47
N PHE A 310 3.71 10.46 -41.08
CA PHE A 310 2.46 10.27 -41.80
C PHE A 310 2.50 11.06 -43.10
N VAL A 311 2.64 10.38 -44.20
CA VAL A 311 2.41 10.98 -45.52
C VAL A 311 0.90 10.91 -45.75
N ALA A 312 0.22 12.03 -45.65
CA ALA A 312 -1.17 12.12 -46.07
C ALA A 312 -1.24 11.86 -47.59
N GLU A 313 -2.12 10.99 -48.04
CA GLU A 313 -2.43 10.82 -49.42
C GLU A 313 -3.05 12.13 -49.97
N ALA A 314 -2.85 12.39 -51.29
CA ALA A 314 -3.22 13.68 -51.91
C ALA A 314 -4.71 14.05 -51.80
N ASP A 315 -5.57 13.07 -51.54
CA ASP A 315 -7.02 13.23 -51.39
C ASP A 315 -7.52 13.23 -49.96
N ALA A 316 -6.61 13.22 -48.99
CA ALA A 316 -6.99 13.22 -47.57
C ALA A 316 -7.61 14.56 -47.16
N VAL A 317 -8.86 14.53 -46.72
CA VAL A 317 -9.60 15.69 -46.23
C VAL A 317 -9.72 15.58 -44.71
N GLY A 318 -9.03 16.46 -43.99
CA GLY A 318 -9.16 16.54 -42.53
C GLY A 318 -7.95 17.19 -41.86
N GLN A 319 -8.15 17.79 -40.70
CA GLN A 319 -7.09 18.37 -39.87
C GLN A 319 -7.00 17.62 -38.52
N GLY A 320 -6.77 16.33 -38.59
CA GLY A 320 -6.55 15.50 -37.41
C GLY A 320 -5.06 15.27 -37.14
N VAL A 321 -4.65 15.26 -35.90
CA VAL A 321 -3.32 14.77 -35.49
C VAL A 321 -3.48 13.31 -35.12
N VAL A 322 -2.72 12.41 -35.80
CA VAL A 322 -2.64 11.02 -35.46
C VAL A 322 -1.34 10.79 -34.74
N THR A 323 -1.43 10.28 -33.54
CA THR A 323 -0.28 9.81 -32.78
C THR A 323 -0.30 8.30 -32.75
N ALA A 324 0.80 7.65 -33.11
CA ALA A 324 0.94 6.21 -32.96
C ALA A 324 1.84 5.91 -31.77
N ASP A 325 1.37 5.02 -30.89
CA ASP A 325 2.13 4.50 -29.76
C ASP A 325 2.49 3.03 -30.05
N VAL A 326 3.76 2.69 -29.90
CA VAL A 326 4.23 1.32 -30.13
C VAL A 326 4.02 0.51 -28.85
N LYS A 327 2.92 -0.24 -28.80
CA LYS A 327 2.57 -1.08 -27.65
C LYS A 327 3.28 -2.44 -27.61
N SER A 328 3.79 -2.90 -28.74
CA SER A 328 4.49 -4.20 -28.86
C SER A 328 5.68 -4.08 -29.81
N PRO A 329 6.81 -3.49 -29.37
CA PRO A 329 7.98 -3.33 -30.23
C PRO A 329 8.49 -4.63 -30.84
N GLY A 330 8.39 -5.76 -30.11
CA GLY A 330 8.78 -7.07 -30.61
C GLY A 330 7.90 -7.62 -31.74
N SER A 331 6.77 -6.99 -32.02
CA SER A 331 5.88 -7.35 -33.12
C SER A 331 6.14 -6.53 -34.40
N ILE A 332 7.04 -5.53 -34.34
CA ILE A 332 7.42 -4.73 -35.48
C ILE A 332 8.38 -5.52 -36.35
N LEU A 333 8.00 -5.72 -37.60
CA LEU A 333 8.84 -6.39 -38.60
C LEU A 333 9.75 -5.36 -39.30
N GLU A 334 11.05 -5.64 -39.34
CA GLU A 334 12.00 -4.80 -40.06
C GLU A 334 11.64 -4.69 -41.55
N GLY A 335 11.54 -3.47 -42.03
CA GLY A 335 11.16 -3.20 -43.45
C GLY A 335 9.67 -3.31 -43.76
N ALA A 336 8.82 -3.60 -42.78
CA ALA A 336 7.38 -3.59 -42.97
C ALA A 336 6.85 -2.16 -43.03
N ILE A 337 5.89 -1.94 -43.92
CA ILE A 337 5.14 -0.68 -43.98
C ILE A 337 3.79 -0.91 -43.31
N TYR A 338 3.53 -0.14 -42.26
CA TYR A 338 2.25 -0.16 -41.56
C TYR A 338 1.41 1.01 -42.06
N THR A 339 0.27 0.70 -42.65
CA THR A 339 -0.65 1.71 -43.17
C THR A 339 -1.86 1.81 -42.25
N THR A 340 -2.15 3.02 -41.81
CA THR A 340 -3.35 3.32 -41.05
C THR A 340 -4.28 4.17 -41.93
N THR A 341 -5.49 3.69 -42.11
CA THR A 341 -6.52 4.46 -42.84
C THR A 341 -7.56 4.95 -41.85
N MET A 342 -7.82 6.25 -41.88
CA MET A 342 -8.86 6.86 -41.05
C MET A 342 -10.12 7.10 -41.88
N TYR A 343 -11.25 6.72 -41.31
CA TYR A 343 -12.56 6.98 -41.88
C TYR A 343 -13.32 7.96 -40.99
N GLU A 344 -13.81 9.03 -41.58
CA GLU A 344 -14.74 9.92 -40.91
C GLU A 344 -16.15 9.40 -41.09
N MET A 345 -16.88 9.25 -40.00
CA MET A 345 -18.25 8.75 -40.02
C MET A 345 -19.17 9.68 -39.21
N GLU A 346 -20.35 9.90 -39.76
CA GLU A 346 -21.40 10.69 -39.11
C GLU A 346 -22.49 9.75 -38.63
N VAL A 347 -22.65 9.63 -37.31
CA VAL A 347 -23.70 8.83 -36.71
C VAL A 347 -24.51 9.70 -35.76
N THR A 348 -25.81 9.77 -36.00
CA THR A 348 -26.77 10.52 -35.15
C THR A 348 -26.31 11.97 -34.85
N GLY A 349 -25.78 12.67 -35.87
CA GLY A 349 -25.29 14.05 -35.73
C GLY A 349 -23.95 14.20 -34.99
N LYS A 350 -23.24 13.12 -34.68
CA LYS A 350 -21.89 13.13 -34.14
C LYS A 350 -20.91 12.63 -35.20
N LYS A 351 -19.75 13.30 -35.28
CA LYS A 351 -18.64 12.87 -36.13
C LYS A 351 -17.65 12.09 -35.28
N GLY A 352 -17.22 10.93 -35.79
CA GLY A 352 -16.19 10.13 -35.22
C GLY A 352 -15.21 9.66 -36.29
N ALA A 353 -13.96 9.43 -35.91
CA ALA A 353 -12.94 8.88 -36.79
C ALA A 353 -12.56 7.46 -36.30
N LEU A 354 -12.48 6.52 -37.23
CA LEU A 354 -12.01 5.16 -37.00
C LEU A 354 -10.71 4.94 -37.75
N ALA A 355 -9.71 4.43 -37.03
CA ALA A 355 -8.48 3.97 -37.68
C ALA A 355 -8.57 2.46 -37.93
N SER A 356 -8.15 2.03 -39.12
CA SER A 356 -8.15 0.63 -39.51
C SER A 356 -6.83 0.25 -40.17
N ASN A 357 -6.45 -1.00 -40.08
CA ASN A 357 -5.22 -1.57 -40.65
C ASN A 357 -5.42 -2.16 -42.05
N GLY A 358 -6.33 -1.62 -42.83
CA GLY A 358 -6.50 -1.97 -44.22
C GLY A 358 -7.76 -2.75 -44.58
N ASP A 359 -8.21 -3.66 -43.72
CA ASP A 359 -9.47 -4.40 -43.93
C ASP A 359 -10.66 -3.78 -43.19
N GLY A 360 -10.55 -2.55 -42.79
CA GLY A 360 -11.44 -1.72 -42.02
C GLY A 360 -12.60 -2.44 -41.34
N PRO A 361 -12.69 -2.46 -40.03
CA PRO A 361 -13.86 -2.98 -39.36
C PRO A 361 -15.10 -2.26 -39.85
N SER A 362 -16.21 -2.97 -39.95
CA SER A 362 -17.48 -2.32 -40.25
C SER A 362 -17.84 -1.39 -39.10
N PHE A 363 -18.63 -0.39 -39.37
CA PHE A 363 -19.10 0.58 -38.38
C PHE A 363 -19.83 -0.11 -37.21
N ASP A 364 -20.44 -1.25 -37.46
CA ASP A 364 -21.23 -1.98 -36.51
C ASP A 364 -20.36 -2.74 -35.47
N ASP A 365 -19.04 -2.82 -35.70
CA ASP A 365 -18.10 -3.50 -34.82
C ASP A 365 -17.64 -2.65 -33.63
N TYR A 366 -17.96 -1.34 -33.60
CA TYR A 366 -17.50 -0.44 -32.56
C TYR A 366 -18.66 0.29 -31.85
N PRO A 367 -18.66 0.35 -30.53
CA PRO A 367 -19.69 1.07 -29.79
C PRO A 367 -19.62 2.57 -30.05
N ILE A 368 -20.77 3.22 -30.08
CA ILE A 368 -20.88 4.67 -30.21
C ILE A 368 -20.16 5.35 -29.02
N GLY A 369 -19.19 6.18 -29.31
CA GLY A 369 -18.41 6.92 -28.31
C GLY A 369 -16.99 6.39 -28.08
N THR A 370 -16.56 5.36 -28.82
CA THR A 370 -15.18 4.88 -28.77
C THR A 370 -14.25 5.96 -29.37
N SER A 371 -13.21 6.34 -28.66
CA SER A 371 -12.22 7.30 -29.13
C SER A 371 -11.13 6.63 -29.95
N ALA A 372 -10.40 7.39 -30.78
CA ALA A 372 -9.26 6.86 -31.53
C ALA A 372 -8.12 6.32 -30.61
N ALA A 373 -8.17 6.60 -29.31
CA ALA A 373 -7.25 6.08 -28.32
C ALA A 373 -7.60 4.65 -27.84
N ASP A 374 -8.77 4.14 -28.21
CA ASP A 374 -9.25 2.83 -27.80
C ASP A 374 -8.89 1.71 -28.80
N PHE A 375 -8.09 2.03 -29.83
CA PHE A 375 -7.67 1.12 -30.90
C PHE A 375 -6.18 0.82 -30.90
#